data_e7001c0b30d43205cf0b2f84a3da5275
#
_entry.id   e7001c0b30d43205cf0b2f84a3da5275
#
_cell.length_a   1.000
_cell.length_b   1.000
_cell.length_c   1.000
_cell.angle_alpha   90.00
_cell.angle_beta   90.00
_cell.angle_gamma   90.00
#
_symmetry.space_group_name_H-M   'P 1'
#
loop_
_entity.id
_entity.type
_entity.pdbx_description
1 polymer ?
#
loop_
_entity_poly.entity_id
_entity_poly.type
_entity_poly.pdbx_seq_one_letter_code
_entity_poly.pdbx_strand_id
1 'polypeptide(L)'
;LKVPAFPVFFSGTGDMFAALMVARLREACLAADLLSTAHWQSPDEVAATELPLAKAAEKVLASMHLVLKKTMESRQRELEKMESAQEFNTGIGEEADKDNERDKYLRLTKAAEVRVVRNWKDLVYPPDIEAFKAHAVNVELSTNASVEPDELGVVNMGTGGEIGQGAVHQT
;
A
#
# COMPACT_ATOMS: atom_id res chain seq x y z
N LEU A 1 -6.16 -7.56 -10.47
CA LEU A 1 -5.27 -6.43 -10.79
C LEU A 1 -3.81 -6.85 -10.62
N LYS A 2 -2.99 -6.64 -11.65
CA LYS A 2 -1.52 -6.83 -11.59
C LYS A 2 -0.86 -5.47 -11.67
N VAL A 3 0.06 -5.18 -10.75
CA VAL A 3 0.78 -3.91 -10.71
C VAL A 3 2.27 -4.20 -10.86
N PRO A 4 2.97 -3.55 -11.80
CA PRO A 4 4.43 -3.67 -11.91
C PRO A 4 5.13 -3.17 -10.64
N ALA A 5 6.11 -3.92 -10.17
CA ALA A 5 6.95 -3.50 -9.05
C ALA A 5 8.06 -2.56 -9.53
N PHE A 6 8.35 -1.53 -8.73
CA PHE A 6 9.50 -0.67 -8.94
C PHE A 6 10.61 -1.04 -7.95
N PRO A 7 11.89 -1.07 -8.38
CA PRO A 7 13.02 -1.41 -7.50
C PRO A 7 13.46 -0.24 -6.61
N VAL A 8 12.51 0.61 -6.21
CA VAL A 8 12.75 1.83 -5.44
C VAL A 8 11.64 2.00 -4.41
N PHE A 9 12.02 2.35 -3.20
CA PHE A 9 11.07 2.78 -2.18
C PHE A 9 10.67 4.24 -2.43
N PHE A 10 9.36 4.49 -2.52
CA PHE A 10 8.80 5.83 -2.68
C PHE A 10 8.13 6.29 -1.39
N SER A 11 8.32 7.55 -1.02
CA SER A 11 7.62 8.18 0.09
C SER A 11 6.32 8.84 -0.38
N GLY A 12 5.25 8.73 0.41
CA GLY A 12 3.95 9.35 0.15
C GLY A 12 3.00 8.54 -0.74
N THR A 13 3.33 7.29 -1.06
CA THR A 13 2.48 6.41 -1.89
C THR A 13 1.17 6.04 -1.22
N GLY A 14 1.19 5.79 0.10
CA GLY A 14 -0.01 5.44 0.87
C GLY A 14 -1.02 6.56 0.90
N ASP A 15 -0.58 7.78 1.19
CA ASP A 15 -1.44 8.97 1.22
C ASP A 15 -2.03 9.26 -0.16
N MET A 16 -1.21 9.16 -1.20
CA MET A 16 -1.66 9.33 -2.58
C MET A 16 -2.71 8.28 -2.96
N PHE A 17 -2.49 7.02 -2.61
CA PHE A 17 -3.45 5.94 -2.85
C PHE A 17 -4.78 6.22 -2.15
N ALA A 18 -4.75 6.54 -0.86
CA ALA A 18 -5.95 6.80 -0.07
C ALA A 18 -6.76 7.98 -0.63
N ALA A 19 -6.09 9.09 -0.94
CA ALA A 19 -6.74 10.27 -1.50
C ALA A 19 -7.37 10.00 -2.87
N LEU A 20 -6.64 9.34 -3.75
CA LEU A 20 -7.15 8.95 -5.08
C LEU A 20 -8.33 7.97 -4.97
N MET A 21 -8.22 6.99 -4.06
CA MET A 21 -9.29 6.00 -3.86
C MET A 21 -10.59 6.66 -3.43
N VAL A 22 -10.56 7.58 -2.46
CA VAL A 22 -11.74 8.33 -2.02
C VAL A 22 -12.37 9.09 -3.20
N ALA A 23 -11.56 9.82 -3.97
CA ALA A 23 -12.04 10.60 -5.10
C ALA A 23 -12.66 9.73 -6.21
N ARG A 24 -11.96 8.65 -6.59
CA ARG A 24 -12.39 7.75 -7.66
C ARG A 24 -13.56 6.85 -7.28
N LEU A 25 -13.61 6.43 -6.01
CA LEU A 25 -14.77 5.67 -5.52
C LEU A 25 -16.03 6.55 -5.52
N ARG A 26 -15.92 7.81 -5.08
CA ARG A 26 -17.03 8.75 -5.16
C ARG A 26 -17.49 8.98 -6.61
N GLU A 27 -16.56 9.15 -7.55
CA GLU A 27 -16.86 9.28 -8.99
C GLU A 27 -17.58 8.03 -9.53
N ALA A 28 -17.10 6.83 -9.18
CA ALA A 28 -17.69 5.57 -9.61
C ALA A 28 -19.10 5.35 -9.01
N CYS A 29 -19.29 5.69 -7.74
CA CYS A 29 -20.59 5.63 -7.08
C CYS A 29 -21.57 6.64 -7.67
N LEU A 30 -21.12 7.84 -8.03
CA LEU A 30 -21.94 8.84 -8.71
C LEU A 30 -22.40 8.33 -10.09
N ALA A 31 -21.48 7.76 -10.87
CA ALA A 31 -21.79 7.19 -12.19
C ALA A 31 -22.77 6.02 -12.12
N ALA A 32 -22.81 5.30 -11.01
CA ALA A 32 -23.73 4.18 -10.74
C ALA A 32 -25.03 4.61 -10.02
N ASP A 33 -25.25 5.92 -9.79
CA ASP A 33 -26.38 6.50 -9.05
C ASP A 33 -26.55 5.95 -7.62
N LEU A 34 -25.44 5.67 -6.94
CA LEU A 34 -25.45 5.04 -5.62
C LEU A 34 -25.28 6.05 -4.48
N LEU A 35 -24.99 7.33 -4.74
CA LEU A 35 -24.70 8.32 -3.69
C LEU A 35 -25.92 8.67 -2.84
N SER A 36 -27.13 8.48 -3.37
CA SER A 36 -28.40 8.71 -2.68
C SER A 36 -28.93 7.48 -1.95
N THR A 37 -28.31 6.30 -2.15
CA THR A 37 -28.76 5.04 -1.60
C THR A 37 -28.10 4.77 -0.24
N ALA A 38 -28.88 4.89 0.83
CA ALA A 38 -28.41 4.53 2.16
C ALA A 38 -28.22 3.00 2.25
N HIS A 39 -27.15 2.60 2.92
CA HIS A 39 -26.84 1.18 3.18
C HIS A 39 -26.78 0.29 1.91
N TRP A 40 -26.26 0.84 0.81
CA TRP A 40 -26.10 0.06 -0.41
C TRP A 40 -25.21 -1.18 -0.19
N GLN A 41 -25.68 -2.31 -0.69
CA GLN A 41 -24.93 -3.56 -0.74
C GLN A 41 -24.82 -3.99 -2.20
N SER A 42 -23.68 -4.58 -2.57
CA SER A 42 -23.52 -5.08 -3.94
C SER A 42 -24.46 -6.28 -4.17
N PRO A 43 -25.26 -6.25 -5.24
CA PRO A 43 -26.05 -7.41 -5.64
C PRO A 43 -25.14 -8.60 -6.01
N ASP A 44 -25.58 -9.82 -5.67
CA ASP A 44 -24.80 -11.03 -5.94
C ASP A 44 -24.63 -11.30 -7.44
N GLU A 45 -25.54 -10.80 -8.27
CA GLU A 45 -25.53 -10.96 -9.73
C GLU A 45 -24.49 -10.04 -10.42
N VAL A 46 -24.00 -9.00 -9.72
CA VAL A 46 -23.01 -8.08 -10.29
C VAL A 46 -21.61 -8.65 -10.11
N ALA A 47 -20.93 -8.86 -11.23
CA ALA A 47 -19.56 -9.33 -11.18
C ALA A 47 -18.66 -8.38 -10.36
N ALA A 48 -17.79 -8.92 -9.53
CA ALA A 48 -16.88 -8.11 -8.68
C ALA A 48 -16.01 -7.10 -9.47
N THR A 49 -15.74 -7.41 -10.74
CA THR A 49 -15.00 -6.52 -11.66
C THR A 49 -15.81 -5.31 -12.12
N GLU A 50 -17.14 -5.36 -12.02
CA GLU A 50 -18.03 -4.27 -12.41
C GLU A 50 -18.45 -3.38 -11.23
N LEU A 51 -18.09 -3.73 -10.02
CA LEU A 51 -18.37 -2.93 -8.84
C LEU A 51 -17.67 -1.57 -8.85
N PRO A 52 -18.26 -0.51 -8.26
CA PRO A 52 -17.66 0.82 -8.17
C PRO A 52 -16.25 0.81 -7.60
N LEU A 53 -15.98 -0.06 -6.63
CA LEU A 53 -14.66 -0.21 -6.03
C LEU A 53 -13.62 -0.71 -7.05
N ALA A 54 -13.97 -1.69 -7.88
CA ALA A 54 -13.09 -2.20 -8.92
C ALA A 54 -12.78 -1.12 -9.96
N LYS A 55 -13.80 -0.42 -10.45
CA LYS A 55 -13.65 0.70 -11.41
C LYS A 55 -12.83 1.86 -10.84
N ALA A 56 -12.99 2.17 -9.56
CA ALA A 56 -12.17 3.14 -8.88
C ALA A 56 -10.70 2.69 -8.80
N ALA A 57 -10.46 1.43 -8.40
CA ALA A 57 -9.12 0.87 -8.26
C ALA A 57 -8.36 0.84 -9.59
N GLU A 58 -9.01 0.51 -10.70
CA GLU A 58 -8.42 0.55 -12.06
C GLU A 58 -7.83 1.95 -12.36
N LYS A 59 -8.61 3.00 -12.15
CA LYS A 59 -8.19 4.39 -12.38
C LYS A 59 -7.07 4.83 -11.42
N VAL A 60 -7.18 4.44 -10.13
CA VAL A 60 -6.18 4.75 -9.11
C VAL A 60 -4.84 4.13 -9.48
N LEU A 61 -4.82 2.84 -9.83
CA LEU A 61 -3.58 2.13 -10.17
C LEU A 61 -2.95 2.68 -11.46
N ALA A 62 -3.75 3.01 -12.48
CA ALA A 62 -3.25 3.64 -13.69
C ALA A 62 -2.56 4.99 -13.41
N SER A 63 -3.20 5.87 -12.62
CA SER A 63 -2.62 7.14 -12.21
C SER A 63 -1.35 6.97 -11.38
N MET A 64 -1.40 6.10 -10.37
CA MET A 64 -0.25 5.84 -9.48
C MET A 64 0.94 5.29 -10.26
N HIS A 65 0.72 4.31 -11.12
CA HIS A 65 1.79 3.72 -11.92
C HIS A 65 2.54 4.79 -12.72
N LEU A 66 1.81 5.67 -13.41
CA LEU A 66 2.45 6.72 -14.22
C LEU A 66 3.19 7.74 -13.36
N VAL A 67 2.61 8.19 -12.24
CA VAL A 67 3.27 9.13 -11.33
C VAL A 67 4.54 8.53 -10.74
N LEU A 68 4.51 7.27 -10.32
CA LEU A 68 5.68 6.56 -9.79
C LEU A 68 6.76 6.36 -10.86
N LYS A 69 6.36 5.99 -12.09
CA LYS A 69 7.29 5.89 -13.23
C LYS A 69 8.00 7.22 -13.49
N LYS A 70 7.27 8.32 -13.58
CA LYS A 70 7.84 9.68 -13.77
C LYS A 70 8.73 10.10 -12.60
N THR A 71 8.38 9.70 -11.37
CA THR A 71 9.21 9.96 -10.19
C THR A 71 10.51 9.17 -10.26
N MET A 72 10.46 7.89 -10.65
CA MET A 72 11.65 7.06 -10.86
C MET A 72 12.57 7.63 -11.93
N GLU A 73 12.03 8.01 -13.09
CA GLU A 73 12.78 8.64 -14.17
C GLU A 73 13.46 9.94 -13.73
N SER A 74 12.78 10.72 -12.88
CA SER A 74 13.35 11.94 -12.33
C SER A 74 14.46 11.66 -11.33
N ARG A 75 14.29 10.61 -10.49
CA ARG A 75 15.33 10.15 -9.56
C ARG A 75 16.55 9.65 -10.29
N GLN A 76 16.37 8.89 -11.36
CA GLN A 76 17.47 8.39 -12.19
C GLN A 76 18.28 9.53 -12.80
N ARG A 77 17.63 10.55 -13.33
CA ARG A 77 18.31 11.76 -13.83
C ARG A 77 19.10 12.51 -12.77
N GLU A 78 18.64 12.53 -11.52
CA GLU A 78 19.40 13.13 -10.42
C GLU A 78 20.64 12.29 -10.06
N LEU A 79 20.54 10.95 -10.10
CA LEU A 79 21.68 10.06 -9.92
C LEU A 79 22.77 10.31 -10.97
N GLU A 80 22.40 10.32 -12.24
CA GLU A 80 23.32 10.56 -13.36
C GLU A 80 24.06 11.90 -13.24
N LYS A 81 23.35 12.95 -12.81
CA LYS A 81 23.97 14.26 -12.54
C LYS A 81 24.97 14.21 -11.39
N MET A 82 24.67 13.45 -10.34
CA MET A 82 25.55 13.31 -9.19
C MET A 82 26.82 12.54 -9.56
N GLU A 83 26.69 11.45 -10.32
CA GLU A 83 27.81 10.65 -10.81
C GLU A 83 28.74 11.50 -11.69
N SER A 84 28.19 12.26 -12.65
CA SER A 84 28.96 13.17 -13.50
C SER A 84 29.66 14.29 -12.72
N ALA A 85 29.07 14.75 -11.61
CA ALA A 85 29.70 15.77 -10.76
C ALA A 85 30.81 15.20 -9.88
N GLN A 86 30.72 13.92 -9.46
CA GLN A 86 31.77 13.25 -8.69
C GLN A 86 33.04 12.96 -9.52
N GLU A 87 32.89 12.58 -10.78
CA GLU A 87 34.03 12.36 -11.69
C GLU A 87 34.90 13.63 -11.84
N PHE A 88 34.32 14.82 -11.69
CA PHE A 88 35.04 16.07 -11.80
C PHE A 88 35.75 16.49 -10.49
N ASN A 89 35.41 15.90 -9.34
CA ASN A 89 35.82 16.38 -8.03
C ASN A 89 36.76 15.39 -7.26
N THR A 90 37.56 14.60 -7.94
CA THR A 90 38.46 13.57 -7.38
C THR A 90 39.71 14.20 -6.69
N GLY A 91 39.56 15.12 -5.73
CA GLY A 91 40.70 15.82 -5.16
C GLY A 91 40.59 16.28 -3.71
N ILE A 92 39.59 15.94 -2.91
CA ILE A 92 39.38 16.52 -1.58
C ILE A 92 39.19 15.42 -0.51
N GLY A 93 39.90 15.57 0.63
CA GLY A 93 40.18 14.59 1.65
C GLY A 93 38.98 13.94 2.38
N GLU A 94 39.26 12.93 3.21
CA GLU A 94 38.34 11.97 3.85
C GLU A 94 37.19 12.59 4.70
N GLU A 95 37.29 13.80 5.22
CA GLU A 95 36.21 14.45 5.97
C GLU A 95 35.12 15.04 5.04
N ALA A 96 35.51 15.49 3.85
CA ALA A 96 34.59 15.96 2.83
C ALA A 96 33.73 14.81 2.24
N ASP A 97 34.18 13.57 2.37
CA ASP A 97 33.51 12.39 1.82
C ASP A 97 32.24 12.02 2.60
N LYS A 98 32.24 12.15 3.94
CA LYS A 98 31.10 11.86 4.80
C LYS A 98 29.94 12.86 4.63
N ASP A 99 30.26 14.13 4.50
CA ASP A 99 29.24 15.16 4.25
C ASP A 99 28.64 15.02 2.84
N ASN A 100 29.48 14.62 1.89
CA ASN A 100 29.04 14.35 0.51
C ASN A 100 28.12 13.12 0.42
N GLU A 101 28.39 12.04 1.15
CA GLU A 101 27.51 10.86 1.22
C GLU A 101 26.15 11.18 1.86
N ARG A 102 26.14 11.97 2.93
CA ARG A 102 24.91 12.43 3.59
C ARG A 102 24.07 13.30 2.66
N ASP A 103 24.69 14.23 1.96
CA ASP A 103 24.02 15.10 0.98
C ASP A 103 23.45 14.28 -0.18
N LYS A 104 24.19 13.30 -0.68
CA LYS A 104 23.75 12.34 -1.69
C LYS A 104 22.53 11.56 -1.22
N TYR A 105 22.58 11.02 0.01
CA TYR A 105 21.45 10.30 0.59
C TYR A 105 20.18 11.18 0.69
N LEU A 106 20.32 12.40 1.21
CA LEU A 106 19.22 13.36 1.33
C LEU A 106 18.61 13.73 -0.02
N ARG A 107 19.44 13.97 -1.03
CA ARG A 107 18.98 14.28 -2.39
C ARG A 107 18.24 13.10 -3.02
N LEU A 108 18.74 11.88 -2.85
CA LEU A 108 18.08 10.67 -3.36
C LEU A 108 16.76 10.38 -2.66
N THR A 109 16.69 10.59 -1.35
CA THR A 109 15.47 10.46 -0.57
C THR A 109 14.43 11.47 -1.05
N LYS A 110 14.82 12.73 -1.20
CA LYS A 110 13.94 13.79 -1.75
C LYS A 110 13.52 13.52 -3.20
N ALA A 111 14.40 12.93 -4.00
CA ALA A 111 14.09 12.56 -5.38
C ALA A 111 13.12 11.37 -5.47
N ALA A 112 12.98 10.56 -4.41
CA ALA A 112 12.03 9.46 -4.28
C ALA A 112 10.67 9.87 -3.69
N GLU A 113 10.49 11.13 -3.30
CA GLU A 113 9.18 11.66 -2.92
C GLU A 113 8.24 11.74 -4.12
N VAL A 114 7.01 11.31 -3.94
CA VAL A 114 6.00 11.32 -5.01
C VAL A 114 5.67 12.77 -5.40
N ARG A 115 5.82 13.10 -6.68
CA ARG A 115 5.66 14.47 -7.18
C ARG A 115 4.22 14.72 -7.66
N VAL A 116 3.27 14.74 -6.74
CA VAL A 116 1.83 14.88 -6.99
C VAL A 116 1.51 16.16 -7.79
N VAL A 117 2.00 17.32 -7.33
CA VAL A 117 1.69 18.61 -7.96
C VAL A 117 2.20 18.70 -9.42
N ARG A 118 3.37 18.13 -9.71
CA ARG A 118 3.93 18.14 -11.07
C ARG A 118 3.17 17.22 -12.03
N ASN A 119 2.54 16.19 -11.49
CA ASN A 119 1.85 15.15 -12.24
C ASN A 119 0.32 15.21 -12.08
N TRP A 120 -0.23 16.36 -11.67
CA TRP A 120 -1.66 16.50 -11.39
C TRP A 120 -2.56 16.10 -12.57
N LYS A 121 -2.11 16.32 -13.82
CA LYS A 121 -2.87 15.91 -15.01
C LYS A 121 -3.06 14.40 -15.08
N ASP A 122 -2.02 13.64 -14.72
CA ASP A 122 -2.06 12.17 -14.72
C ASP A 122 -2.94 11.62 -13.59
N LEU A 123 -3.12 12.41 -12.54
CA LEU A 123 -4.04 12.09 -11.45
C LEU A 123 -5.49 12.35 -11.85
N VAL A 124 -5.75 13.40 -12.61
CA VAL A 124 -7.10 13.76 -13.08
C VAL A 124 -7.52 12.90 -14.27
N TYR A 125 -6.60 12.69 -15.21
CA TYR A 125 -6.83 11.94 -16.46
C TYR A 125 -5.93 10.71 -16.49
N PRO A 126 -6.32 9.61 -15.80
CA PRO A 126 -5.50 8.41 -15.73
C PRO A 126 -5.31 7.82 -17.14
N PRO A 127 -4.07 7.58 -17.56
CA PRO A 127 -3.78 6.92 -18.83
C PRO A 127 -3.88 5.39 -18.67
N ASP A 128 -3.96 4.69 -19.80
CA ASP A 128 -3.80 3.22 -19.88
C ASP A 128 -4.63 2.41 -18.86
N ILE A 129 -5.87 2.84 -18.58
CA ILE A 129 -6.76 2.15 -17.64
C ILE A 129 -6.94 0.68 -18.04
N GLU A 130 -6.90 0.37 -19.34
CA GLU A 130 -7.03 -0.99 -19.87
C GLU A 130 -5.95 -1.94 -19.32
N ALA A 131 -4.73 -1.45 -19.11
CA ALA A 131 -3.62 -2.24 -18.53
C ALA A 131 -3.87 -2.61 -17.06
N PHE A 132 -4.78 -1.90 -16.38
CA PHE A 132 -5.10 -2.06 -14.96
C PHE A 132 -6.51 -2.57 -14.73
N LYS A 133 -7.15 -3.19 -15.72
CA LYS A 133 -8.48 -3.78 -15.55
C LYS A 133 -8.50 -4.87 -14.48
N ALA A 134 -9.58 -4.88 -13.75
CA ALA A 134 -9.86 -5.95 -12.79
C ALA A 134 -10.18 -7.25 -13.54
N HIS A 135 -9.60 -8.35 -13.07
CA HIS A 135 -9.89 -9.68 -13.57
C HIS A 135 -10.36 -10.55 -12.41
N ALA A 136 -11.34 -11.41 -12.66
CA ALA A 136 -11.70 -12.45 -11.69
C ALA A 136 -10.50 -13.39 -11.49
N VAL A 137 -10.22 -13.74 -10.26
CA VAL A 137 -9.22 -14.75 -9.90
C VAL A 137 -9.99 -15.93 -9.33
N ASN A 138 -9.92 -17.07 -10.01
CA ASN A 138 -10.41 -18.31 -9.44
C ASN A 138 -9.43 -18.71 -8.33
N VAL A 139 -9.80 -18.45 -7.09
CA VAL A 139 -9.10 -19.01 -5.94
C VAL A 139 -9.62 -20.44 -5.81
N GLU A 140 -8.91 -21.40 -6.36
CA GLU A 140 -9.07 -22.79 -5.94
C GLU A 140 -8.65 -22.83 -4.48
N LEU A 141 -9.65 -22.88 -3.58
CA LEU A 141 -9.41 -23.18 -2.19
C LEU A 141 -8.83 -24.59 -2.16
N SER A 142 -7.54 -24.71 -2.05
CA SER A 142 -6.87 -25.97 -1.69
C SER A 142 -7.42 -26.38 -0.32
N THR A 143 -8.45 -27.19 -0.35
CA THR A 143 -8.98 -27.91 0.82
C THR A 143 -8.04 -29.04 1.21
N ASN A 144 -6.74 -28.76 1.31
CA ASN A 144 -5.73 -29.67 1.87
C ASN A 144 -5.24 -29.11 3.20
N ALA A 145 -6.15 -29.01 4.16
CA ALA A 145 -5.83 -29.02 5.58
C ALA A 145 -6.82 -29.97 6.24
N SER A 146 -6.67 -31.26 5.97
CA SER A 146 -7.01 -32.27 6.95
C SER A 146 -6.03 -32.07 8.11
N VAL A 147 -6.40 -31.19 9.01
CA VAL A 147 -5.86 -31.15 10.37
C VAL A 147 -6.41 -32.43 11.01
N GLU A 148 -5.61 -33.46 11.08
CA GLU A 148 -5.84 -34.56 11.97
C GLU A 148 -5.95 -33.99 13.38
N PRO A 149 -6.96 -34.36 14.18
CA PRO A 149 -7.07 -33.93 15.57
C PRO A 149 -6.09 -34.78 16.38
N ASP A 150 -4.83 -34.39 16.39
CA ASP A 150 -3.82 -35.03 17.20
C ASP A 150 -3.80 -34.35 18.56
N GLU A 151 -4.26 -35.16 19.54
CA GLU A 151 -3.97 -35.11 20.99
C GLU A 151 -4.04 -33.74 21.67
N LEU A 152 -5.26 -33.33 22.02
CA LEU A 152 -5.48 -32.48 23.19
C LEU A 152 -5.03 -33.25 24.42
N GLY A 153 -3.77 -33.03 24.83
CA GLY A 153 -3.27 -33.44 26.14
C GLY A 153 -4.17 -32.89 27.22
N VAL A 154 -4.90 -33.79 27.84
CA VAL A 154 -5.71 -33.52 29.01
C VAL A 154 -4.77 -33.06 30.14
N VAL A 155 -4.66 -31.75 30.32
CA VAL A 155 -4.05 -31.18 31.52
C VAL A 155 -5.03 -31.40 32.70
N ASN A 156 -4.75 -32.44 33.45
CA ASN A 156 -5.42 -32.80 34.69
C ASN A 156 -5.18 -31.67 35.72
N MET A 157 -6.14 -30.75 35.87
CA MET A 157 -6.14 -29.79 36.96
C MET A 157 -6.60 -30.52 38.22
N GLY A 158 -5.61 -30.90 39.04
CA GLY A 158 -5.80 -31.46 40.35
C GLY A 158 -6.65 -30.53 41.22
N THR A 159 -7.78 -31.06 41.67
CA THR A 159 -8.57 -30.53 42.77
C THR A 159 -7.79 -30.76 44.07
N GLY A 160 -7.47 -29.68 44.77
CA GLY A 160 -6.87 -29.82 46.10
C GLY A 160 -6.73 -28.50 46.83
N GLY A 161 -7.46 -28.32 47.91
CA GLY A 161 -7.11 -27.34 48.92
C GLY A 161 -8.23 -26.42 49.35
N GLU A 162 -9.06 -26.91 50.19
CA GLU A 162 -9.39 -26.48 51.58
C GLU A 162 -9.87 -25.04 51.78
N ILE A 163 -11.14 -25.02 52.17
CA ILE A 163 -11.90 -23.91 52.76
C ILE A 163 -11.38 -23.65 54.16
N GLY A 164 -10.72 -22.50 54.36
CA GLY A 164 -10.42 -21.97 55.69
C GLY A 164 -11.52 -21.01 56.15
N GLN A 165 -12.39 -21.45 57.03
CA GLN A 165 -13.27 -20.59 57.83
C GLN A 165 -12.44 -19.86 58.90
N GLY A 166 -12.61 -18.56 59.00
CA GLY A 166 -12.03 -17.73 60.07
C GLY A 166 -12.86 -16.49 60.30
N ALA A 167 -13.86 -16.62 61.09
CA ALA A 167 -14.23 -15.94 62.35
C ALA A 167 -14.35 -14.40 62.28
N VAL A 168 -15.60 -14.01 62.45
CA VAL A 168 -16.14 -12.70 62.87
C VAL A 168 -15.52 -12.28 64.18
N HIS A 169 -15.08 -11.06 64.39
CA HIS A 169 -15.10 -10.34 65.63
C HIS A 169 -15.52 -8.87 65.44
N GLN A 170 -16.64 -8.56 66.13
CA GLN A 170 -17.14 -7.23 66.42
C GLN A 170 -16.25 -6.56 67.45
N THR A 171 -15.98 -5.33 67.31
CA THR A 171 -16.22 -4.23 68.28
C THR A 171 -16.12 -2.90 67.54
#